data_cbd4bae41bf4dd2677dec424909ee6b4
#
_entry.id   cbd4bae41bf4dd2677dec424909ee6b4
#
_cell.length_a   1.000
_cell.length_b   1.000
_cell.length_c   1.000
_cell.angle_alpha   90.00
_cell.angle_beta   90.00
_cell.angle_gamma   90.00
#
_symmetry.space_group_name_H-M   'P 1'
#
loop_
_entity.id
_entity.type
_entity.pdbx_description
1 polymer ?
#
loop_
_entity_poly.entity_id
_entity_poly.type
_entity_poly.pdbx_seq_one_letter_code
_entity_poly.pdbx_strand_id
1 'polypeptide(L)'
;MAPQQAKAALYSLLKKALKTNTGRLVLAGSVVGLIYLPVWLGYLIPQALKGKIGWFLILSMLSLAGLELWSKRQVFEQLKASEEDRLLGYLLIASGIVLFPFCRFAIWPQALLWLVIIIGSVFSLWGIGFFRKFMVPTFFIGLTVYPRIGLISRFVWEFFTPPQFLEKTMAWGGTLAMKAVGFPAAREGVFITFPTGAVEVGWGCNGLDMAITIAAAGLFMGLLYRQKRSQMIWLILAAAVVALLANIPRLMLVTIAHVYWGDGWFNFWHGFWGSQIFSGILFTIYYYIVEALTSHQAAKKPI
;
A
#
# COMPACT_ATOMS: atom_id res chain seq x y z
N MET A 1 1.52 -19.14 24.88
CA MET A 1 1.72 -18.48 26.19
C MET A 1 0.37 -18.40 26.89
N ALA A 2 0.28 -18.84 28.16
CA ALA A 2 -0.95 -18.69 28.92
C ALA A 2 -1.27 -17.21 29.14
N PRO A 3 -2.55 -16.79 29.14
CA PRO A 3 -2.93 -15.35 29.23
C PRO A 3 -2.36 -14.65 30.48
N GLN A 4 -2.12 -15.36 31.55
CA GLN A 4 -1.50 -14.81 32.77
C GLN A 4 -0.01 -14.49 32.59
N GLN A 5 0.74 -15.29 31.84
CA GLN A 5 2.16 -15.03 31.55
C GLN A 5 2.34 -13.81 30.65
N ALA A 6 1.45 -13.61 29.65
CA ALA A 6 1.46 -12.43 28.79
C ALA A 6 1.17 -11.15 29.58
N LYS A 7 0.21 -11.17 30.53
CA LYS A 7 -0.10 -10.03 31.43
C LYS A 7 1.09 -9.69 32.34
N ALA A 8 1.73 -10.70 32.93
CA ALA A 8 2.90 -10.49 33.81
C ALA A 8 4.10 -9.90 33.03
N ALA A 9 4.36 -10.40 31.82
CA ALA A 9 5.40 -9.89 30.93
C ALA A 9 5.12 -8.42 30.53
N LEU A 10 3.87 -8.09 30.12
CA LEU A 10 3.47 -6.73 29.79
C LEU A 10 3.64 -5.78 30.98
N TYR A 11 3.18 -6.19 32.18
CA TYR A 11 3.33 -5.38 33.38
C TYR A 11 4.78 -5.10 33.73
N SER A 12 5.66 -6.11 33.62
CA SER A 12 7.09 -5.95 33.86
C SER A 12 7.75 -4.98 32.87
N LEU A 13 7.39 -5.06 31.58
CA LEU A 13 7.86 -4.14 30.53
C LEU A 13 7.40 -2.71 30.79
N LEU A 14 6.13 -2.49 31.13
CA LEU A 14 5.59 -1.17 31.46
C LEU A 14 6.30 -0.57 32.69
N LYS A 15 6.50 -1.36 33.74
CA LYS A 15 7.24 -0.94 34.94
C LYS A 15 8.68 -0.55 34.64
N LYS A 16 9.36 -1.29 33.73
CA LYS A 16 10.71 -0.97 33.28
C LYS A 16 10.73 0.31 32.42
N ALA A 17 9.79 0.48 31.51
CA ALA A 17 9.67 1.68 30.68
C ALA A 17 9.43 2.93 31.52
N LEU A 18 8.56 2.87 32.53
CA LEU A 18 8.27 4.00 33.41
C LEU A 18 9.47 4.46 34.27
N LYS A 19 10.52 3.65 34.40
CA LYS A 19 11.72 4.03 35.15
C LYS A 19 12.67 4.96 34.39
N THR A 20 12.51 5.08 33.07
CA THR A 20 13.39 5.91 32.22
C THR A 20 12.61 7.04 31.56
N ASN A 21 13.23 8.20 31.36
CA ASN A 21 12.59 9.32 30.66
C ASN A 21 12.24 8.93 29.20
N THR A 22 13.11 8.22 28.51
CA THR A 22 12.83 7.67 27.17
C THR A 22 11.57 6.81 27.17
N GLY A 23 11.49 5.86 28.12
CA GLY A 23 10.35 4.97 28.19
C GLY A 23 9.03 5.68 28.51
N ARG A 24 9.04 6.68 29.40
CA ARG A 24 7.86 7.51 29.69
C ARG A 24 7.36 8.26 28.46
N LEU A 25 8.28 8.86 27.72
CA LEU A 25 7.94 9.64 26.52
C LEU A 25 7.41 8.73 25.40
N VAL A 26 8.04 7.58 25.16
CA VAL A 26 7.57 6.58 24.20
C VAL A 26 6.18 6.05 24.59
N LEU A 27 5.93 5.79 25.88
CA LEU A 27 4.60 5.38 26.34
C LEU A 27 3.56 6.48 26.11
N ALA A 28 3.87 7.74 26.42
CA ALA A 28 2.98 8.86 26.14
C ALA A 28 2.66 8.99 24.63
N GLY A 29 3.67 8.85 23.78
CA GLY A 29 3.48 8.79 22.32
C GLY A 29 2.60 7.60 21.89
N SER A 30 2.77 6.45 22.53
CA SER A 30 1.95 5.26 22.23
C SER A 30 0.46 5.47 22.54
N VAL A 31 0.13 6.28 23.56
CA VAL A 31 -1.27 6.66 23.86
C VAL A 31 -1.89 7.42 22.69
N VAL A 32 -1.13 8.33 22.06
CA VAL A 32 -1.61 9.03 20.85
C VAL A 32 -1.90 8.04 19.73
N GLY A 33 -1.05 7.01 19.56
CA GLY A 33 -1.31 5.92 18.61
C GLY A 33 -2.59 5.16 18.89
N LEU A 34 -2.90 4.90 20.16
CA LEU A 34 -4.16 4.27 20.56
C LEU A 34 -5.38 5.16 20.25
N ILE A 35 -5.23 6.48 20.30
CA ILE A 35 -6.28 7.44 19.90
C ILE A 35 -6.45 7.46 18.37
N TYR A 36 -5.36 7.33 17.63
CA TYR A 36 -5.39 7.28 16.16
C TYR A 36 -5.91 5.94 15.61
N LEU A 37 -5.67 4.84 16.30
CA LEU A 37 -6.01 3.48 15.87
C LEU A 37 -7.48 3.31 15.46
N PRO A 38 -8.51 3.80 16.19
CA PRO A 38 -9.90 3.73 15.76
C PRO A 38 -10.17 4.45 14.43
N VAL A 39 -9.51 5.58 14.19
CA VAL A 39 -9.62 6.33 12.93
C VAL A 39 -9.03 5.51 11.80
N TRP A 40 -7.86 4.92 11.99
CA TRP A 40 -7.17 4.07 11.04
C TRP A 40 -8.00 2.81 10.70
N LEU A 41 -8.53 2.12 11.73
CA LEU A 41 -9.39 0.95 11.56
C LEU A 41 -10.72 1.31 10.88
N GLY A 42 -11.31 2.47 11.23
CA GLY A 42 -12.52 2.99 10.62
C GLY A 42 -12.41 3.24 9.12
N TYR A 43 -11.18 3.40 8.61
CA TYR A 43 -10.89 3.42 7.17
C TYR A 43 -10.60 2.05 6.58
N LEU A 44 -9.85 1.22 7.29
CA LEU A 44 -9.38 -0.06 6.79
C LEU A 44 -10.50 -1.09 6.69
N ILE A 45 -11.34 -1.19 7.75
CA ILE A 45 -12.42 -2.19 7.82
C ILE A 45 -13.45 -2.01 6.71
N PRO A 46 -14.01 -0.80 6.43
CA PRO A 46 -14.93 -0.62 5.32
C PRO A 46 -14.31 -0.91 3.94
N GLN A 47 -13.01 -0.67 3.75
CA GLN A 47 -12.33 -1.05 2.52
C GLN A 47 -12.23 -2.57 2.38
N ALA A 48 -11.94 -3.29 3.46
CA ALA A 48 -11.92 -4.75 3.48
C ALA A 48 -13.30 -5.32 3.16
N LEU A 49 -14.36 -4.80 3.81
CA LEU A 49 -15.75 -5.24 3.60
C LEU A 49 -16.26 -4.94 2.18
N LYS A 50 -15.74 -3.89 1.54
CA LYS A 50 -16.04 -3.54 0.14
C LYS A 50 -15.12 -4.26 -0.87
N GLY A 51 -14.27 -5.17 -0.42
CA GLY A 51 -13.34 -5.92 -1.27
C GLY A 51 -12.27 -5.08 -1.98
N LYS A 52 -12.02 -3.86 -1.48
CA LYS A 52 -10.93 -3.03 -2.03
C LYS A 52 -9.59 -3.61 -1.61
N ILE A 53 -8.68 -3.79 -2.55
CA ILE A 53 -7.40 -4.48 -2.33
C ILE A 53 -6.44 -3.69 -1.40
N GLY A 54 -6.63 -2.39 -1.24
CA GLY A 54 -5.75 -1.53 -0.43
C GLY A 54 -5.51 -2.00 1.01
N TRP A 55 -6.50 -2.61 1.66
CA TRP A 55 -6.35 -3.18 3.01
C TRP A 55 -5.39 -4.38 3.04
N PHE A 56 -5.45 -5.22 2.00
CA PHE A 56 -4.57 -6.39 1.90
C PHE A 56 -3.11 -5.97 1.73
N LEU A 57 -2.85 -4.92 0.96
CA LEU A 57 -1.51 -4.33 0.82
C LEU A 57 -0.97 -3.84 2.15
N ILE A 58 -1.79 -3.09 2.91
CA ILE A 58 -1.41 -2.59 4.23
C ILE A 58 -1.03 -3.74 5.16
N LEU A 59 -1.88 -4.77 5.26
CA LEU A 59 -1.61 -5.93 6.11
C LEU A 59 -0.40 -6.72 5.65
N SER A 60 -0.22 -6.89 4.34
CA SER A 60 0.95 -7.57 3.78
C SER A 60 2.25 -6.83 4.10
N MET A 61 2.28 -5.50 3.92
CA MET A 61 3.44 -4.66 4.26
C MET A 61 3.76 -4.71 5.75
N LEU A 62 2.74 -4.62 6.63
CA LEU A 62 2.94 -4.73 8.08
C LEU A 62 3.44 -6.11 8.48
N SER A 63 2.89 -7.17 7.88
CA SER A 63 3.31 -8.55 8.16
C SER A 63 4.75 -8.79 7.75
N LEU A 64 5.15 -8.34 6.55
CA LEU A 64 6.54 -8.44 6.07
C LEU A 64 7.50 -7.67 6.95
N ALA A 65 7.18 -6.41 7.24
CA ALA A 65 8.00 -5.59 8.11
C ALA A 65 8.14 -6.23 9.49
N GLY A 66 7.04 -6.73 10.07
CA GLY A 66 7.03 -7.41 11.35
C GLY A 66 7.87 -8.69 11.35
N LEU A 67 7.74 -9.53 10.32
CA LEU A 67 8.53 -10.77 10.18
C LEU A 67 10.03 -10.47 10.04
N GLU A 68 10.41 -9.46 9.24
CA GLU A 68 11.81 -9.07 9.09
C GLU A 68 12.38 -8.52 10.40
N LEU A 69 11.67 -7.63 11.08
CA LEU A 69 12.09 -7.10 12.37
C LEU A 69 12.19 -8.19 13.42
N TRP A 70 11.23 -9.13 13.46
CA TRP A 70 11.25 -10.25 14.39
C TRP A 70 12.42 -11.20 14.14
N SER A 71 12.71 -11.53 12.89
CA SER A 71 13.83 -12.41 12.53
C SER A 71 15.18 -11.83 12.90
N LYS A 72 15.30 -10.51 12.90
CA LYS A 72 16.54 -9.77 13.22
C LYS A 72 16.52 -9.11 14.60
N ARG A 73 15.64 -9.55 15.51
CA ARG A 73 15.46 -8.89 16.83
C ARG A 73 16.72 -8.78 17.68
N GLN A 74 17.64 -9.75 17.57
CA GLN A 74 18.92 -9.74 18.31
C GLN A 74 19.79 -8.53 17.94
N VAL A 75 19.60 -7.98 16.73
CA VAL A 75 20.32 -6.81 16.27
C VAL A 75 19.90 -5.55 17.03
N PHE A 76 18.67 -5.48 17.54
CA PHE A 76 18.18 -4.32 18.31
C PHE A 76 18.98 -4.10 19.60
N GLU A 77 19.48 -5.17 20.22
CA GLU A 77 20.30 -5.08 21.44
C GLU A 77 21.67 -4.43 21.19
N GLN A 78 22.14 -4.49 19.95
CA GLN A 78 23.42 -3.92 19.53
C GLN A 78 23.32 -2.45 19.13
N LEU A 79 22.08 -1.95 18.84
CA LEU A 79 21.85 -0.58 18.46
C LEU A 79 21.71 0.30 19.70
N LYS A 80 22.50 1.36 19.75
CA LYS A 80 22.43 2.36 20.82
C LYS A 80 22.24 3.73 20.18
N ALA A 81 21.25 4.47 20.66
CA ALA A 81 21.04 5.85 20.26
C ALA A 81 22.13 6.73 20.87
N SER A 82 22.70 7.64 20.06
CA SER A 82 23.55 8.73 20.55
C SER A 82 22.73 9.70 21.42
N GLU A 83 23.37 10.60 22.14
CA GLU A 83 22.66 11.64 22.91
C GLU A 83 21.90 12.59 21.97
N GLU A 84 22.48 12.92 20.83
CA GLU A 84 21.84 13.75 19.79
C GLU A 84 20.61 13.07 19.20
N ASP A 85 20.71 11.77 18.87
CA ASP A 85 19.58 10.98 18.38
C ASP A 85 18.44 10.93 19.40
N ARG A 86 18.78 10.77 20.71
CA ARG A 86 17.77 10.76 21.77
C ARG A 86 17.08 12.10 21.91
N LEU A 87 17.84 13.19 21.87
CA LEU A 87 17.28 14.54 21.97
C LEU A 87 16.33 14.81 20.78
N LEU A 88 16.77 14.51 19.57
CA LEU A 88 15.93 14.60 18.38
C LEU A 88 14.66 13.73 18.51
N GLY A 89 14.81 12.49 18.97
CA GLY A 89 13.69 11.60 19.24
C GLY A 89 12.67 12.19 20.24
N TYR A 90 13.15 12.79 21.32
CA TYR A 90 12.30 13.44 22.33
C TYR A 90 11.55 14.64 21.75
N LEU A 91 12.20 15.48 20.96
CA LEU A 91 11.58 16.62 20.31
C LEU A 91 10.49 16.17 19.33
N LEU A 92 10.74 15.12 18.53
CA LEU A 92 9.76 14.56 17.60
C LEU A 92 8.55 13.98 18.33
N ILE A 93 8.76 13.21 19.41
CA ILE A 93 7.64 12.66 20.20
C ILE A 93 6.83 13.78 20.85
N ALA A 94 7.50 14.73 21.50
CA ALA A 94 6.86 15.84 22.19
C ALA A 94 6.05 16.71 21.22
N SER A 95 6.62 17.07 20.06
CA SER A 95 5.91 17.83 19.02
C SER A 95 4.69 17.06 18.50
N GLY A 96 4.84 15.76 18.25
CA GLY A 96 3.72 14.91 17.82
C GLY A 96 2.59 14.86 18.86
N ILE A 97 2.91 14.71 20.15
CA ILE A 97 1.91 14.67 21.23
C ILE A 97 1.18 16.02 21.35
N VAL A 98 1.94 17.13 21.35
CA VAL A 98 1.38 18.48 21.55
C VAL A 98 0.50 18.90 20.36
N LEU A 99 0.92 18.59 19.14
CA LEU A 99 0.21 19.01 17.92
C LEU A 99 -0.98 18.09 17.58
N PHE A 100 -0.99 16.85 18.03
CA PHE A 100 -2.02 15.87 17.66
C PHE A 100 -3.46 16.33 17.94
N PRO A 101 -3.81 16.93 19.09
CA PRO A 101 -5.17 17.40 19.36
C PRO A 101 -5.66 18.45 18.37
N PHE A 102 -4.77 19.30 17.86
CA PHE A 102 -5.08 20.35 16.89
C PHE A 102 -5.25 19.84 15.46
N CYS A 103 -4.74 18.64 15.17
CA CYS A 103 -4.76 18.04 13.83
C CYS A 103 -5.89 17.02 13.63
N ARG A 104 -6.90 16.98 14.51
CA ARG A 104 -7.99 16.00 14.45
C ARG A 104 -9.03 16.27 13.35
N PHE A 105 -8.94 17.40 12.65
CA PHE A 105 -9.86 17.80 11.58
C PHE A 105 -9.74 16.95 10.30
N ALA A 106 -8.60 16.28 10.08
CA ALA A 106 -8.39 15.43 8.91
C ALA A 106 -7.49 14.22 9.27
N ILE A 107 -7.51 13.19 8.42
CA ILE A 107 -6.76 11.95 8.68
C ILE A 107 -5.28 12.12 8.37
N TRP A 108 -4.94 12.85 7.29
CA TRP A 108 -3.55 12.99 6.88
C TRP A 108 -2.66 13.69 7.91
N PRO A 109 -3.11 14.76 8.63
CA PRO A 109 -2.29 15.36 9.67
C PRO A 109 -2.13 14.43 10.88
N GLN A 110 -3.19 13.68 11.25
CA GLN A 110 -3.11 12.69 12.34
C GLN A 110 -2.11 11.58 11.98
N ALA A 111 -2.17 11.06 10.75
CA ALA A 111 -1.22 10.07 10.25
C ALA A 111 0.21 10.58 10.25
N LEU A 112 0.42 11.82 9.78
CA LEU A 112 1.74 12.46 9.78
C LEU A 112 2.31 12.59 11.18
N LEU A 113 1.52 13.10 12.14
CA LEU A 113 1.98 13.24 13.52
C LEU A 113 2.22 11.90 14.20
N TRP A 114 1.40 10.88 13.90
CA TRP A 114 1.67 9.53 14.37
C TRP A 114 2.96 8.95 13.78
N LEU A 115 3.24 9.20 12.51
CA LEU A 115 4.51 8.84 11.87
C LEU A 115 5.69 9.54 12.54
N VAL A 116 5.56 10.84 12.85
CA VAL A 116 6.59 11.61 13.57
C VAL A 116 6.85 11.02 14.96
N ILE A 117 5.81 10.60 15.69
CA ILE A 117 5.95 9.93 16.99
C ILE A 117 6.67 8.58 16.84
N ILE A 118 6.31 7.77 15.82
CA ILE A 118 6.98 6.50 15.55
C ILE A 118 8.47 6.73 15.25
N ILE A 119 8.78 7.65 14.35
CA ILE A 119 10.16 8.01 13.99
C ILE A 119 10.92 8.48 15.23
N GLY A 120 10.34 9.39 16.02
CA GLY A 120 10.93 9.88 17.25
C GLY A 120 11.18 8.77 18.28
N SER A 121 10.26 7.81 18.40
CA SER A 121 10.42 6.64 19.27
C SER A 121 11.60 5.76 18.84
N VAL A 122 11.75 5.53 17.53
CA VAL A 122 12.87 4.77 16.96
C VAL A 122 14.20 5.51 17.18
N PHE A 123 14.23 6.83 16.94
CA PHE A 123 15.43 7.65 17.19
C PHE A 123 15.85 7.61 18.66
N SER A 124 14.88 7.74 19.58
CA SER A 124 15.17 7.76 21.02
C SER A 124 15.65 6.41 21.57
N LEU A 125 15.25 5.29 20.96
CA LEU A 125 15.60 3.94 21.39
C LEU A 125 16.85 3.38 20.71
N TRP A 126 16.96 3.54 19.38
CA TRP A 126 17.98 2.87 18.55
C TRP A 126 18.81 3.81 17.68
N GLY A 127 18.45 5.09 17.60
CA GLY A 127 19.13 6.10 16.80
C GLY A 127 19.00 5.90 15.29
N ILE A 128 19.77 6.71 14.53
CA ILE A 128 19.79 6.68 13.06
C ILE A 128 20.24 5.32 12.50
N GLY A 129 21.01 4.55 13.27
CA GLY A 129 21.49 3.22 12.90
C GLY A 129 20.38 2.24 12.57
N PHE A 130 19.20 2.38 13.21
CA PHE A 130 18.02 1.56 12.93
C PHE A 130 17.54 1.77 11.50
N PHE A 131 17.37 3.01 11.06
CA PHE A 131 16.87 3.33 9.72
C PHE A 131 17.81 2.85 8.61
N ARG A 132 19.12 2.94 8.83
CA ARG A 132 20.13 2.43 7.89
C ARG A 132 20.09 0.91 7.76
N LYS A 133 19.85 0.20 8.87
CA LYS A 133 19.87 -1.26 8.93
C LYS A 133 18.54 -1.88 8.52
N PHE A 134 17.42 -1.21 8.80
CA PHE A 134 16.05 -1.66 8.58
C PHE A 134 15.26 -0.73 7.64
N MET A 135 15.91 -0.27 6.56
CA MET A 135 15.31 0.67 5.61
C MET A 135 13.98 0.14 5.03
N VAL A 136 13.93 -1.12 4.58
CA VAL A 136 12.74 -1.71 3.94
C VAL A 136 11.56 -1.84 4.91
N PRO A 137 11.70 -2.48 6.09
CA PRO A 137 10.60 -2.55 7.05
C PRO A 137 10.16 -1.18 7.56
N THR A 138 11.08 -0.23 7.76
CA THR A 138 10.74 1.14 8.16
C THR A 138 9.91 1.84 7.08
N PHE A 139 10.28 1.70 5.82
CA PHE A 139 9.54 2.26 4.70
C PHE A 139 8.13 1.65 4.60
N PHE A 140 8.00 0.33 4.74
CA PHE A 140 6.69 -0.33 4.73
C PHE A 140 5.80 0.14 5.88
N ILE A 141 6.31 0.18 7.11
CA ILE A 141 5.56 0.70 8.25
C ILE A 141 5.13 2.15 8.00
N GLY A 142 6.05 3.00 7.52
CA GLY A 142 5.76 4.40 7.22
C GLY A 142 4.61 4.57 6.22
N LEU A 143 4.62 3.79 5.12
CA LEU A 143 3.53 3.82 4.14
C LEU A 143 2.17 3.38 4.71
N THR A 144 2.17 2.44 5.65
CA THR A 144 0.92 1.90 6.22
C THR A 144 0.29 2.79 7.29
N VAL A 145 1.02 3.76 7.80
CA VAL A 145 0.49 4.73 8.78
C VAL A 145 -0.69 5.51 8.21
N TYR A 146 -0.64 5.86 6.91
CA TYR A 146 -1.76 6.49 6.23
C TYR A 146 -2.62 5.45 5.50
N PRO A 147 -3.89 5.22 5.91
CA PRO A 147 -4.68 4.10 5.40
C PRO A 147 -5.22 4.27 3.97
N ARG A 148 -4.94 5.41 3.32
CA ARG A 148 -5.38 5.71 1.95
C ARG A 148 -4.19 5.71 0.98
N ILE A 149 -3.56 4.56 0.80
CA ILE A 149 -2.41 4.41 -0.11
C ILE A 149 -2.74 4.90 -1.53
N GLY A 150 -3.96 4.65 -2.03
CA GLY A 150 -4.40 5.12 -3.34
C GLY A 150 -4.38 6.66 -3.51
N LEU A 151 -4.56 7.44 -2.44
CA LEU A 151 -4.41 8.91 -2.53
C LEU A 151 -2.94 9.32 -2.62
N ILE A 152 -2.04 8.62 -1.93
CA ILE A 152 -0.59 8.89 -2.04
C ILE A 152 -0.13 8.59 -3.46
N SER A 153 -0.51 7.43 -4.00
CA SER A 153 -0.13 7.03 -5.35
C SER A 153 -0.68 7.97 -6.41
N ARG A 154 -1.93 8.44 -6.22
CA ARG A 154 -2.54 9.45 -7.07
C ARG A 154 -1.74 10.75 -7.07
N PHE A 155 -1.46 11.29 -5.88
CA PHE A 155 -0.69 12.53 -5.74
C PHE A 155 0.70 12.42 -6.39
N VAL A 156 1.40 11.31 -6.14
CA VAL A 156 2.71 11.04 -6.76
C VAL A 156 2.59 10.95 -8.27
N TRP A 157 1.58 10.24 -8.78
CA TRP A 157 1.35 10.10 -10.21
C TRP A 157 1.07 11.45 -10.88
N GLU A 158 0.12 12.23 -10.34
CA GLU A 158 -0.28 13.54 -10.86
C GLU A 158 0.85 14.58 -10.78
N PHE A 159 1.80 14.42 -9.85
CA PHE A 159 2.97 15.28 -9.76
C PHE A 159 3.96 15.06 -10.91
N PHE A 160 4.13 13.80 -11.36
CA PHE A 160 5.12 13.43 -12.38
C PHE A 160 4.52 13.32 -13.80
N THR A 161 3.21 13.36 -13.96
CA THR A 161 2.54 13.17 -15.25
C THR A 161 1.58 14.32 -15.57
N PRO A 162 1.31 14.58 -16.86
CA PRO A 162 0.29 15.55 -17.24
C PRO A 162 -1.09 15.18 -16.67
N PRO A 163 -1.97 16.17 -16.44
CA PRO A 163 -3.31 15.93 -15.91
C PRO A 163 -4.09 14.92 -16.77
N GLN A 164 -4.69 13.94 -16.08
CA GLN A 164 -5.49 12.88 -16.71
C GLN A 164 -4.73 12.04 -17.74
N PHE A 165 -3.40 11.94 -17.63
CA PHE A 165 -2.61 11.19 -18.61
C PHE A 165 -3.03 9.73 -18.70
N LEU A 166 -3.22 9.06 -17.56
CA LEU A 166 -3.57 7.64 -17.51
C LEU A 166 -5.02 7.41 -17.94
N GLU A 167 -5.94 8.29 -17.53
CA GLU A 167 -7.34 8.25 -17.95
C GLU A 167 -7.48 8.39 -19.47
N LYS A 168 -6.77 9.34 -20.06
CA LYS A 168 -6.72 9.55 -21.51
C LYS A 168 -6.13 8.35 -22.24
N THR A 169 -5.06 7.77 -21.71
CA THR A 169 -4.40 6.59 -22.26
C THR A 169 -5.32 5.37 -22.21
N MET A 170 -6.00 5.15 -21.09
CA MET A 170 -6.94 4.06 -20.93
C MET A 170 -8.19 4.24 -21.79
N ALA A 171 -8.72 5.48 -21.91
CA ALA A 171 -9.81 5.78 -22.83
C ALA A 171 -9.43 5.51 -24.28
N TRP A 172 -8.19 5.85 -24.69
CA TRP A 172 -7.67 5.53 -26.02
C TRP A 172 -7.55 4.01 -26.23
N GLY A 173 -6.92 3.30 -25.32
CA GLY A 173 -6.77 1.84 -25.40
C GLY A 173 -8.11 1.11 -25.39
N GLY A 174 -9.04 1.53 -24.51
CA GLY A 174 -10.39 0.99 -24.45
C GLY A 174 -11.17 1.22 -25.75
N THR A 175 -11.11 2.44 -26.30
CA THR A 175 -11.75 2.76 -27.58
C THR A 175 -11.17 1.93 -28.72
N LEU A 176 -9.85 1.77 -28.79
CA LEU A 176 -9.19 0.96 -29.82
C LEU A 176 -9.64 -0.50 -29.73
N ALA A 177 -9.65 -1.06 -28.53
CA ALA A 177 -10.07 -2.43 -28.28
C ALA A 177 -11.57 -2.63 -28.60
N MET A 178 -12.44 -1.67 -28.27
CA MET A 178 -13.86 -1.71 -28.63
C MET A 178 -14.08 -1.69 -30.14
N LYS A 179 -13.36 -0.85 -30.87
CA LYS A 179 -13.39 -0.83 -32.35
C LYS A 179 -12.92 -2.15 -32.95
N ALA A 180 -11.89 -2.76 -32.39
CA ALA A 180 -11.35 -4.03 -32.86
C ALA A 180 -12.37 -5.19 -32.78
N VAL A 181 -13.31 -5.11 -31.83
CA VAL A 181 -14.42 -6.09 -31.68
C VAL A 181 -15.73 -5.61 -32.30
N GLY A 182 -15.69 -4.55 -33.11
CA GLY A 182 -16.82 -4.11 -33.95
C GLY A 182 -17.80 -3.12 -33.30
N PHE A 183 -17.50 -2.57 -32.13
CA PHE A 183 -18.34 -1.55 -31.52
C PHE A 183 -18.08 -0.15 -32.14
N PRO A 184 -19.10 0.68 -32.36
CA PRO A 184 -18.97 2.03 -32.91
C PRO A 184 -18.52 3.03 -31.82
N ALA A 185 -17.34 2.78 -31.23
CA ALA A 185 -16.80 3.60 -30.16
C ALA A 185 -15.94 4.74 -30.72
N ALA A 186 -16.03 5.92 -30.13
CA ALA A 186 -15.16 7.06 -30.36
C ALA A 186 -14.56 7.54 -29.02
N ARG A 187 -13.54 8.39 -29.06
CA ARG A 187 -12.91 8.94 -27.86
C ARG A 187 -12.97 10.47 -27.87
N GLU A 188 -13.42 11.03 -26.77
CA GLU A 188 -13.39 12.47 -26.51
C GLU A 188 -12.72 12.73 -25.15
N GLY A 189 -11.42 13.06 -25.20
CA GLY A 189 -10.62 13.27 -23.98
C GLY A 189 -10.50 11.99 -23.14
N VAL A 190 -11.17 11.95 -22.00
CA VAL A 190 -11.26 10.81 -21.08
C VAL A 190 -12.54 9.99 -21.27
N PHE A 191 -13.42 10.38 -22.19
CA PHE A 191 -14.68 9.69 -22.46
C PHE A 191 -14.52 8.68 -23.60
N ILE A 192 -15.16 7.53 -23.45
CA ILE A 192 -15.45 6.57 -24.53
C ILE A 192 -16.91 6.82 -24.92
N THR A 193 -17.14 7.28 -26.14
CA THR A 193 -18.45 7.70 -26.64
C THR A 193 -19.01 6.69 -27.62
N PHE A 194 -20.33 6.53 -27.61
CA PHE A 194 -21.12 5.69 -28.50
C PHE A 194 -22.34 6.50 -28.99
N PRO A 195 -23.02 6.09 -30.05
CA PRO A 195 -24.26 6.75 -30.47
C PRO A 195 -25.34 6.80 -29.40
N THR A 196 -25.31 5.86 -28.45
CA THR A 196 -26.31 5.67 -27.38
C THR A 196 -25.89 6.21 -26.03
N GLY A 197 -24.63 6.68 -25.87
CA GLY A 197 -24.17 7.20 -24.58
C GLY A 197 -22.64 7.34 -24.52
N ALA A 198 -22.16 7.80 -23.39
CA ALA A 198 -20.73 7.97 -23.12
C ALA A 198 -20.35 7.49 -21.72
N VAL A 199 -19.15 6.97 -21.56
CA VAL A 199 -18.60 6.52 -20.29
C VAL A 199 -17.31 7.29 -20.00
N GLU A 200 -17.25 7.93 -18.84
CA GLU A 200 -16.04 8.58 -18.36
C GLU A 200 -15.08 7.55 -17.79
N VAL A 201 -13.83 7.58 -18.23
CA VAL A 201 -12.73 6.85 -17.62
C VAL A 201 -12.18 7.68 -16.47
N GLY A 202 -12.85 7.58 -15.34
CA GLY A 202 -12.41 8.26 -14.12
C GLY A 202 -11.23 7.56 -13.43
N TRP A 203 -10.76 8.19 -12.34
CA TRP A 203 -9.62 7.70 -11.55
C TRP A 203 -9.79 6.24 -11.10
N GLY A 204 -10.98 5.83 -10.68
CA GLY A 204 -11.26 4.44 -10.23
C GLY A 204 -11.20 3.39 -11.34
N CYS A 205 -11.18 3.82 -12.62
CA CYS A 205 -11.18 2.95 -13.79
C CYS A 205 -9.89 3.02 -14.61
N ASN A 206 -8.92 3.88 -14.22
CA ASN A 206 -7.67 4.07 -14.98
C ASN A 206 -6.64 2.95 -14.77
N GLY A 207 -6.88 2.00 -13.87
CA GLY A 207 -6.04 0.83 -13.63
C GLY A 207 -4.84 1.07 -12.71
N LEU A 208 -4.58 2.28 -12.22
CA LEU A 208 -3.41 2.57 -11.37
C LEU A 208 -3.45 1.79 -10.06
N ASP A 209 -4.61 1.72 -9.40
CA ASP A 209 -4.76 0.97 -8.15
C ASP A 209 -4.46 -0.53 -8.35
N MET A 210 -4.87 -1.10 -9.48
CA MET A 210 -4.53 -2.48 -9.85
C MET A 210 -3.03 -2.63 -10.12
N ALA A 211 -2.43 -1.70 -10.85
CA ALA A 211 -1.00 -1.72 -11.17
C ALA A 211 -0.13 -1.67 -9.91
N ILE A 212 -0.44 -0.77 -8.98
CA ILE A 212 0.26 -0.66 -7.70
C ILE A 212 0.10 -1.92 -6.86
N THR A 213 -1.09 -2.49 -6.86
CA THR A 213 -1.39 -3.71 -6.10
C THR A 213 -0.58 -4.90 -6.59
N ILE A 214 -0.57 -5.13 -7.90
CA ILE A 214 0.20 -6.25 -8.47
C ILE A 214 1.70 -5.97 -8.41
N ALA A 215 2.13 -4.71 -8.56
CA ALA A 215 3.52 -4.31 -8.35
C ALA A 215 4.00 -4.60 -6.91
N ALA A 216 3.16 -4.33 -5.92
CA ALA A 216 3.45 -4.67 -4.54
C ALA A 216 3.48 -6.19 -4.31
N ALA A 217 2.59 -6.97 -4.95
CA ALA A 217 2.68 -8.43 -4.94
C ALA A 217 3.97 -8.92 -5.59
N GLY A 218 4.42 -8.29 -6.69
CA GLY A 218 5.70 -8.57 -7.33
C GLY A 218 6.90 -8.30 -6.44
N LEU A 219 6.88 -7.17 -5.74
CA LEU A 219 7.90 -6.87 -4.72
C LEU A 219 7.89 -7.93 -3.59
N PHE A 220 6.70 -8.30 -3.11
CA PHE A 220 6.54 -9.32 -2.08
C PHE A 220 7.11 -10.67 -2.52
N MET A 221 6.74 -11.13 -3.71
CA MET A 221 7.27 -12.39 -4.27
C MET A 221 8.78 -12.32 -4.49
N GLY A 222 9.29 -11.19 -4.99
CA GLY A 222 10.72 -10.97 -5.17
C GLY A 222 11.50 -11.07 -3.85
N LEU A 223 10.96 -10.51 -2.77
CA LEU A 223 11.55 -10.61 -1.43
C LEU A 223 11.45 -12.04 -0.87
N LEU A 224 10.31 -12.69 -1.04
CA LEU A 224 10.08 -14.07 -0.56
C LEU A 224 11.03 -15.06 -1.24
N TYR A 225 11.20 -14.95 -2.55
CA TYR A 225 12.11 -15.79 -3.35
C TYR A 225 13.57 -15.29 -3.31
N ARG A 226 13.89 -14.29 -2.48
CA ARG A 226 15.24 -13.72 -2.31
C ARG A 226 15.89 -13.34 -3.65
N GLN A 227 15.10 -12.75 -4.54
CA GLN A 227 15.57 -12.34 -5.86
C GLN A 227 16.56 -11.17 -5.78
N LYS A 228 17.44 -11.05 -6.78
CA LYS A 228 18.35 -9.91 -6.91
C LYS A 228 17.56 -8.62 -7.15
N ARG A 229 18.11 -7.46 -6.75
CA ARG A 229 17.45 -6.16 -6.90
C ARG A 229 16.99 -5.86 -8.31
N SER A 230 17.81 -6.16 -9.33
CA SER A 230 17.45 -5.98 -10.72
C SER A 230 16.23 -6.82 -11.14
N GLN A 231 16.13 -8.03 -10.62
CA GLN A 231 15.00 -8.92 -10.89
C GLN A 231 13.72 -8.45 -10.21
N MET A 232 13.82 -7.95 -8.98
CA MET A 232 12.67 -7.32 -8.30
C MET A 232 12.13 -6.13 -9.11
N ILE A 233 13.02 -5.30 -9.69
CA ILE A 233 12.59 -4.19 -10.55
C ILE A 233 11.82 -4.72 -11.77
N TRP A 234 12.33 -5.75 -12.44
CA TRP A 234 11.63 -6.35 -13.58
C TRP A 234 10.29 -6.98 -13.21
N LEU A 235 10.20 -7.62 -12.04
CA LEU A 235 8.91 -8.15 -11.54
C LEU A 235 7.91 -7.02 -11.28
N ILE A 236 8.34 -5.92 -10.67
CA ILE A 236 7.49 -4.75 -10.41
C ILE A 236 7.01 -4.11 -11.71
N LEU A 237 7.93 -3.92 -12.68
CA LEU A 237 7.58 -3.33 -13.98
C LEU A 237 6.63 -4.24 -14.78
N ALA A 238 6.92 -5.54 -14.84
CA ALA A 238 6.04 -6.51 -15.48
C ALA A 238 4.64 -6.52 -14.84
N ALA A 239 4.58 -6.47 -13.52
CA ALA A 239 3.32 -6.38 -12.77
C ALA A 239 2.50 -5.15 -13.18
N ALA A 240 3.14 -3.97 -13.21
CA ALA A 240 2.46 -2.72 -13.59
C ALA A 240 1.96 -2.77 -15.04
N VAL A 241 2.78 -3.24 -15.97
CA VAL A 241 2.39 -3.36 -17.39
C VAL A 241 1.23 -4.33 -17.57
N VAL A 242 1.32 -5.53 -16.97
CA VAL A 242 0.27 -6.56 -17.07
C VAL A 242 -1.05 -6.06 -16.47
N ALA A 243 -0.99 -5.35 -15.34
CA ALA A 243 -2.18 -4.78 -14.71
C ALA A 243 -2.86 -3.71 -15.57
N LEU A 244 -2.07 -2.81 -16.18
CA LEU A 244 -2.60 -1.79 -17.09
C LEU A 244 -3.20 -2.41 -18.37
N LEU A 245 -2.54 -3.42 -18.94
CA LEU A 245 -3.07 -4.14 -20.11
C LEU A 245 -4.35 -4.91 -19.74
N ALA A 246 -4.41 -5.60 -18.61
CA ALA A 246 -5.58 -6.32 -18.15
C ALA A 246 -6.75 -5.38 -17.76
N ASN A 247 -6.46 -4.11 -17.48
CA ASN A 247 -7.51 -3.12 -17.23
C ASN A 247 -8.29 -2.74 -18.50
N ILE A 248 -7.70 -2.91 -19.71
CA ILE A 248 -8.38 -2.61 -20.99
C ILE A 248 -9.63 -3.50 -21.16
N PRO A 249 -9.55 -4.85 -21.13
CA PRO A 249 -10.75 -5.70 -21.24
C PRO A 249 -11.73 -5.47 -20.09
N ARG A 250 -11.25 -5.15 -18.88
CA ARG A 250 -12.15 -4.74 -17.78
C ARG A 250 -12.91 -3.48 -18.12
N LEU A 251 -12.22 -2.46 -18.64
CA LEU A 251 -12.84 -1.20 -19.04
C LEU A 251 -13.86 -1.42 -20.16
N MET A 252 -13.54 -2.26 -21.16
CA MET A 252 -14.50 -2.64 -22.21
C MET A 252 -15.76 -3.26 -21.63
N LEU A 253 -15.64 -4.24 -20.75
CA LEU A 253 -16.76 -4.94 -20.16
C LEU A 253 -17.64 -4.00 -19.31
N VAL A 254 -17.03 -3.14 -18.50
CA VAL A 254 -17.74 -2.13 -17.70
C VAL A 254 -18.49 -1.14 -18.62
N THR A 255 -17.84 -0.72 -19.72
CA THR A 255 -18.42 0.19 -20.70
C THR A 255 -19.61 -0.45 -21.45
N ILE A 256 -19.46 -1.69 -21.90
CA ILE A 256 -20.54 -2.46 -22.54
C ILE A 256 -21.71 -2.63 -21.57
N ALA A 257 -21.41 -2.98 -20.33
CA ALA A 257 -22.45 -3.15 -19.31
C ALA A 257 -23.24 -1.85 -19.07
N HIS A 258 -22.55 -0.70 -19.04
CA HIS A 258 -23.20 0.60 -18.85
C HIS A 258 -24.09 0.98 -20.05
N VAL A 259 -23.56 0.83 -21.27
CA VAL A 259 -24.24 1.35 -22.47
C VAL A 259 -25.34 0.41 -22.97
N TYR A 260 -25.17 -0.90 -22.84
CA TYR A 260 -26.03 -1.89 -23.48
C TYR A 260 -26.82 -2.80 -22.53
N TRP A 261 -26.28 -3.07 -21.30
CA TRP A 261 -26.88 -4.06 -20.39
C TRP A 261 -27.64 -3.43 -19.22
N GLY A 262 -27.44 -2.12 -19.00
CA GLY A 262 -28.12 -1.36 -17.94
C GLY A 262 -27.42 -1.39 -16.58
N ASP A 263 -27.98 -0.62 -15.65
CA ASP A 263 -27.35 -0.29 -14.36
C ASP A 263 -27.04 -1.50 -13.47
N GLY A 264 -27.87 -2.55 -13.53
CA GLY A 264 -27.64 -3.77 -12.74
C GLY A 264 -26.31 -4.44 -13.10
N TRP A 265 -26.06 -4.63 -14.39
CA TRP A 265 -24.81 -5.21 -14.90
C TRP A 265 -23.62 -4.28 -14.75
N PHE A 266 -23.84 -2.96 -14.95
CA PHE A 266 -22.82 -1.97 -14.65
C PHE A 266 -22.35 -2.05 -13.20
N ASN A 267 -23.29 -2.05 -12.23
CA ASN A 267 -22.98 -2.13 -10.82
C ASN A 267 -22.27 -3.44 -10.44
N PHE A 268 -22.61 -4.56 -11.10
CA PHE A 268 -21.94 -5.83 -10.91
C PHE A 268 -20.47 -5.77 -11.36
N TRP A 269 -20.22 -5.36 -12.63
CA TRP A 269 -18.88 -5.36 -13.22
C TRP A 269 -17.99 -4.22 -12.71
N HIS A 270 -18.56 -3.05 -12.47
CA HIS A 270 -17.84 -1.92 -11.88
C HIS A 270 -17.65 -2.09 -10.37
N GLY A 271 -18.51 -2.80 -9.70
CA GLY A 271 -18.55 -3.00 -8.26
C GLY A 271 -17.61 -4.07 -7.74
N PHE A 272 -17.97 -4.60 -6.57
CA PHE A 272 -17.21 -5.60 -5.83
C PHE A 272 -16.90 -6.86 -6.65
N TRP A 273 -17.93 -7.48 -7.22
CA TRP A 273 -17.79 -8.78 -7.90
C TRP A 273 -16.91 -8.70 -9.14
N GLY A 274 -17.14 -7.73 -10.00
CA GLY A 274 -16.29 -7.53 -11.18
C GLY A 274 -14.83 -7.25 -10.79
N SER A 275 -14.62 -6.44 -9.75
CA SER A 275 -13.26 -6.17 -9.25
C SER A 275 -12.57 -7.43 -8.74
N GLN A 276 -13.28 -8.34 -8.03
CA GLN A 276 -12.69 -9.60 -7.55
C GLN A 276 -12.36 -10.57 -8.68
N ILE A 277 -13.27 -10.71 -9.66
CA ILE A 277 -13.04 -11.56 -10.83
C ILE A 277 -11.80 -11.11 -11.60
N PHE A 278 -11.73 -9.82 -11.94
CA PHE A 278 -10.57 -9.29 -12.67
C PHE A 278 -9.27 -9.35 -11.86
N SER A 279 -9.34 -9.11 -10.55
CA SER A 279 -8.18 -9.26 -9.68
C SER A 279 -7.70 -10.72 -9.63
N GLY A 280 -8.60 -11.68 -9.52
CA GLY A 280 -8.26 -13.11 -9.52
C GLY A 280 -7.58 -13.55 -10.83
N ILE A 281 -8.16 -13.14 -11.98
CA ILE A 281 -7.56 -13.40 -13.30
C ILE A 281 -6.18 -12.77 -13.39
N LEU A 282 -6.04 -11.51 -13.00
CA LEU A 282 -4.80 -10.77 -13.06
C LEU A 282 -3.71 -11.39 -12.17
N PHE A 283 -4.06 -11.76 -10.93
CA PHE A 283 -3.13 -12.47 -10.03
C PHE A 283 -2.67 -13.81 -10.61
N THR A 284 -3.59 -14.55 -11.24
CA THR A 284 -3.25 -15.83 -11.89
C THR A 284 -2.29 -15.64 -13.05
N ILE A 285 -2.57 -14.70 -13.95
CA ILE A 285 -1.68 -14.36 -15.07
C ILE A 285 -0.31 -13.93 -14.54
N TYR A 286 -0.29 -13.05 -13.57
CA TYR A 286 0.95 -12.54 -13.00
C TYR A 286 1.76 -13.64 -12.29
N TYR A 287 1.10 -14.56 -11.59
CA TYR A 287 1.76 -15.71 -10.97
C TYR A 287 2.54 -16.55 -12.00
N TYR A 288 1.93 -16.88 -13.13
CA TYR A 288 2.61 -17.62 -14.20
C TYR A 288 3.75 -16.83 -14.85
N ILE A 289 3.63 -15.51 -14.95
CA ILE A 289 4.73 -14.66 -15.43
C ILE A 289 5.90 -14.71 -14.44
N VAL A 290 5.64 -14.59 -13.14
CA VAL A 290 6.68 -14.71 -12.11
C VAL A 290 7.35 -16.07 -12.16
N GLU A 291 6.58 -17.15 -12.26
CA GLU A 291 7.09 -18.52 -12.37
C GLU A 291 7.99 -18.66 -13.60
N ALA A 292 7.54 -18.17 -14.77
CA ALA A 292 8.36 -18.21 -16.00
C ALA A 292 9.65 -17.41 -15.87
N LEU A 293 9.62 -16.23 -15.25
CA LEU A 293 10.80 -15.39 -15.06
C LEU A 293 11.78 -15.95 -14.02
N THR A 294 11.28 -16.71 -13.04
CA THR A 294 12.11 -17.26 -11.95
C THR A 294 12.61 -18.66 -12.23
N SER A 295 11.83 -19.53 -12.92
CA SER A 295 12.21 -20.91 -13.26
C SER A 295 13.35 -20.98 -14.28
N HIS A 296 13.39 -20.05 -15.25
CA HIS A 296 14.51 -19.94 -16.21
C HIS A 296 15.87 -19.71 -15.54
N GLN A 297 15.90 -19.32 -14.30
CA GLN A 297 17.13 -19.04 -13.56
C GLN A 297 17.56 -20.19 -12.66
N ALA A 298 16.63 -21.03 -12.21
CA ALA A 298 16.97 -22.26 -11.51
C ALA A 298 17.72 -23.23 -12.47
N ALA A 299 17.35 -23.23 -13.75
CA ALA A 299 17.99 -24.02 -14.79
C ALA A 299 19.39 -23.51 -15.23
N LYS A 300 19.76 -22.25 -14.89
CA LYS A 300 21.05 -21.64 -15.24
C LYS A 300 22.10 -21.65 -14.14
N LYS A 301 21.83 -22.22 -12.95
CA LYS A 301 22.87 -22.48 -11.96
C LYS A 301 23.50 -23.85 -12.27
N PRO A 302 24.74 -23.90 -12.81
CA PRO A 302 25.47 -25.17 -12.83
C PRO A 302 25.73 -25.60 -11.38
N ILE A 303 25.61 -26.89 -11.15
CA ILE A 303 25.94 -27.62 -9.91
C ILE A 303 27.41 -27.39 -9.57
#